data_c24749accabe9a1171970b91b6a68f5a
#
_entry.id   c24749accabe9a1171970b91b6a68f5a
#
_cell.length_a   1.000
_cell.length_b   1.000
_cell.length_c   1.000
_cell.angle_alpha   90.00
_cell.angle_beta   90.00
_cell.angle_gamma   90.00
#
_symmetry.space_group_name_H-M   'P 1'
#
loop_
_entity.id
_entity.type
_entity.pdbx_description
1 polymer ?
#
loop_
_entity_poly.entity_id
_entity_poly.type
_entity_poly.pdbx_seq_one_letter_code
_entity_poly.pdbx_strand_id
1 'polypeptide(L)'
;GSVTAIAYSSLAGWSVPTQRTAIMIGIVALALRLRRRVGPGDALALGAVAVLAIEPLAPLAVGFWLSFGAVAVILLATSGSLARTGLLRGYAHVQIAVTAGLVPVLVGSFGSVSVVSAGVNLVAIPLYTLVIVPAVLVATALVLMVPGPGTRVMHGVAWLIEATWPLIAVPAGWSWATWGVAGLSWSAWCALLVGAAAALAPLPPPGRVAGVVLLLAACGWRAAPPGPGAVHFA
;
A
#
# COMPACT_ATOMS: atom_id res chain seq x y z
N GLY A 1 -5.08 10.77 -19.09
CA GLY A 1 -4.19 10.14 -18.09
C GLY A 1 -3.16 11.10 -17.50
N SER A 2 -2.11 11.50 -18.24
CA SER A 2 -1.01 12.30 -17.66
C SER A 2 -1.44 13.70 -17.22
N VAL A 3 -2.30 14.37 -18.00
CA VAL A 3 -2.83 15.70 -17.66
C VAL A 3 -3.68 15.64 -16.38
N THR A 4 -4.52 14.63 -16.24
CA THR A 4 -5.37 14.42 -15.06
C THR A 4 -4.51 14.15 -13.81
N ALA A 5 -3.42 13.37 -13.96
CA ALA A 5 -2.50 13.08 -12.86
C ALA A 5 -1.77 14.35 -12.39
N ILE A 6 -1.32 15.20 -13.33
CA ILE A 6 -0.67 16.48 -13.01
C ILE A 6 -1.66 17.43 -12.32
N ALA A 7 -2.87 17.57 -12.87
CA ALA A 7 -3.92 18.40 -12.28
C ALA A 7 -4.28 17.94 -10.86
N TYR A 8 -4.43 16.63 -10.65
CA TYR A 8 -4.67 16.05 -9.32
C TYR A 8 -3.49 16.32 -8.36
N SER A 9 -2.26 16.14 -8.83
CA SER A 9 -1.06 16.40 -8.02
C SER A 9 -0.96 17.86 -7.58
N SER A 10 -1.35 18.80 -8.45
CA SER A 10 -1.39 20.22 -8.14
C SER A 10 -2.46 20.55 -7.08
N LEU A 11 -3.64 19.94 -7.19
CA LEU A 11 -4.72 20.08 -6.21
C LEU A 11 -4.38 19.43 -4.86
N ALA A 12 -3.65 18.31 -4.88
CA ALA A 12 -3.23 17.58 -3.69
C ALA A 12 -2.01 18.21 -2.98
N GLY A 13 -1.57 19.41 -3.39
CA GLY A 13 -0.50 20.15 -2.73
C GLY A 13 0.89 19.56 -2.92
N TRP A 14 1.15 18.82 -4.01
CA TRP A 14 2.47 18.22 -4.33
C TRP A 14 3.07 17.41 -3.18
N SER A 15 2.23 16.67 -2.45
CA SER A 15 2.72 15.79 -1.40
C SER A 15 3.68 14.73 -1.96
N VAL A 16 4.66 14.28 -1.16
CA VAL A 16 5.67 13.30 -1.59
C VAL A 16 5.08 12.04 -2.22
N PRO A 17 3.99 11.42 -1.71
CA PRO A 17 3.34 10.28 -2.36
C PRO A 17 2.78 10.62 -3.75
N THR A 18 2.24 11.83 -3.93
CA THR A 18 1.65 12.30 -5.19
C THR A 18 2.73 12.53 -6.25
N GLN A 19 3.87 13.11 -5.86
CA GLN A 19 5.03 13.29 -6.75
C GLN A 19 5.54 11.95 -7.28
N ARG A 20 5.70 10.95 -6.41
CA ARG A 20 6.14 9.59 -6.82
C ARG A 20 5.17 8.96 -7.81
N THR A 21 3.88 9.06 -7.57
CA THR A 21 2.84 8.56 -8.48
C THR A 21 2.90 9.28 -9.83
N ALA A 22 3.05 10.61 -9.83
CA ALA A 22 3.17 11.40 -11.05
C ALA A 22 4.41 11.02 -11.87
N ILE A 23 5.55 10.77 -11.22
CA ILE A 23 6.79 10.30 -11.86
C ILE A 23 6.58 8.93 -12.51
N MET A 24 5.98 7.96 -11.79
CA MET A 24 5.70 6.62 -12.32
C MET A 24 4.78 6.68 -13.56
N ILE A 25 3.69 7.46 -13.48
CA ILE A 25 2.76 7.65 -14.60
C ILE A 25 3.47 8.34 -15.77
N GLY A 26 4.32 9.33 -15.48
CA GLY A 26 5.11 10.05 -16.50
C GLY A 26 6.05 9.13 -17.26
N ILE A 27 6.73 8.21 -16.58
CA ILE A 27 7.63 7.23 -17.19
C ILE A 27 6.88 6.27 -18.11
N VAL A 28 5.75 5.74 -17.63
CA VAL A 28 4.90 4.86 -18.45
C VAL A 28 4.37 5.61 -19.67
N ALA A 29 3.90 6.84 -19.50
CA ALA A 29 3.41 7.67 -20.61
C ALA A 29 4.50 7.99 -21.64
N LEU A 30 5.73 8.27 -21.16
CA LEU A 30 6.88 8.51 -22.02
C LEU A 30 7.28 7.25 -22.81
N ALA A 31 7.32 6.10 -22.15
CA ALA A 31 7.60 4.82 -22.79
C ALA A 31 6.59 4.51 -23.90
N LEU A 32 5.31 4.73 -23.63
CA LEU A 32 4.23 4.55 -24.62
C LEU A 32 4.39 5.52 -25.80
N ARG A 33 4.75 6.79 -25.55
CA ARG A 33 4.99 7.79 -26.62
C ARG A 33 6.19 7.43 -27.48
N LEU A 34 7.25 6.92 -26.87
CA LEU A 34 8.46 6.48 -27.57
C LEU A 34 8.29 5.11 -28.23
N ARG A 35 7.10 4.52 -28.19
CA ARG A 35 6.78 3.18 -28.70
C ARG A 35 7.76 2.10 -28.20
N ARG A 36 8.36 2.31 -27.04
CA ARG A 36 9.24 1.32 -26.42
C ARG A 36 8.40 0.32 -25.62
N ARG A 37 8.68 -0.96 -25.81
CA ARG A 37 8.11 -2.04 -24.98
C ARG A 37 8.88 -2.08 -23.66
N VAL A 38 8.41 -1.30 -22.69
CA VAL A 38 8.94 -1.31 -21.33
C VAL A 38 8.08 -2.27 -20.52
N GLY A 39 8.70 -3.29 -19.94
CA GLY A 39 7.99 -4.21 -19.03
C GLY A 39 7.51 -3.48 -17.78
N PRO A 40 6.45 -3.97 -17.11
CA PRO A 40 5.95 -3.34 -15.87
C PRO A 40 7.05 -3.26 -14.78
N GLY A 41 7.91 -4.27 -14.67
CA GLY A 41 9.06 -4.27 -13.75
C GLY A 41 10.10 -3.21 -14.11
N ASP A 42 10.41 -3.05 -15.40
CA ASP A 42 11.36 -2.03 -15.87
C ASP A 42 10.81 -0.64 -15.63
N ALA A 43 9.49 -0.43 -15.83
CA ALA A 43 8.83 0.84 -15.53
C ALA A 43 8.91 1.20 -14.05
N LEU A 44 8.74 0.20 -13.17
CA LEU A 44 8.88 0.37 -11.72
C LEU A 44 10.33 0.71 -11.36
N ALA A 45 11.31 -0.01 -11.91
CA ALA A 45 12.72 0.24 -11.69
C ALA A 45 13.15 1.64 -12.17
N LEU A 46 12.73 2.04 -13.37
CA LEU A 46 12.96 3.39 -13.90
C LEU A 46 12.31 4.46 -13.01
N GLY A 47 11.11 4.19 -12.49
CA GLY A 47 10.43 5.05 -11.53
C GLY A 47 11.23 5.24 -10.24
N ALA A 48 11.76 4.15 -9.71
CA ALA A 48 12.60 4.20 -8.53
C ALA A 48 13.90 4.99 -8.78
N VAL A 49 14.58 4.74 -9.90
CA VAL A 49 15.78 5.48 -10.28
C VAL A 49 15.49 6.97 -10.46
N ALA A 50 14.39 7.35 -11.10
CA ALA A 50 14.01 8.74 -11.29
C ALA A 50 13.71 9.44 -9.94
N VAL A 51 13.01 8.76 -9.02
CA VAL A 51 12.78 9.29 -7.68
C VAL A 51 14.09 9.47 -6.92
N LEU A 52 14.99 8.49 -6.98
CA LEU A 52 16.31 8.56 -6.32
C LEU A 52 17.21 9.66 -6.92
N ALA A 53 17.09 9.93 -8.20
CA ALA A 53 17.83 11.03 -8.85
C ALA A 53 17.34 12.42 -8.39
N ILE A 54 16.04 12.54 -8.06
CA ILE A 54 15.43 13.80 -7.57
C ILE A 54 15.63 13.92 -6.05
N GLU A 55 15.41 12.83 -5.33
CA GLU A 55 15.46 12.76 -3.86
C GLU A 55 16.34 11.57 -3.44
N PRO A 56 17.67 11.74 -3.32
CA PRO A 56 18.59 10.66 -2.95
C PRO A 56 18.31 10.04 -1.58
N LEU A 57 17.70 10.80 -0.67
CA LEU A 57 17.33 10.34 0.68
C LEU A 57 15.97 9.65 0.75
N ALA A 58 15.26 9.52 -0.38
CA ALA A 58 13.96 8.84 -0.43
C ALA A 58 13.94 7.44 0.21
N PRO A 59 15.00 6.59 0.12
CA PRO A 59 15.02 5.27 0.77
C PRO A 59 14.97 5.30 2.29
N LEU A 60 15.31 6.43 2.92
CA LEU A 60 15.20 6.59 4.37
C LEU A 60 13.74 6.79 4.81
N ALA A 61 12.88 7.21 3.91
CA ALA A 61 11.46 7.38 4.18
C ALA A 61 10.68 6.06 3.99
N VAL A 62 9.97 5.63 5.02
CA VAL A 62 9.11 4.42 4.99
C VAL A 62 8.14 4.45 3.81
N GLY A 63 7.60 5.63 3.47
CA GLY A 63 6.69 5.82 2.34
C GLY A 63 7.28 5.44 0.98
N PHE A 64 8.61 5.49 0.80
CA PHE A 64 9.26 5.00 -0.41
C PHE A 64 9.06 3.48 -0.55
N TRP A 65 9.38 2.72 0.48
CA TRP A 65 9.24 1.27 0.49
C TRP A 65 7.79 0.82 0.40
N LEU A 66 6.86 1.52 1.07
CA LEU A 66 5.44 1.23 0.97
C LEU A 66 4.89 1.47 -0.44
N SER A 67 5.28 2.56 -1.10
CA SER A 67 4.81 2.87 -2.46
C SER A 67 5.37 1.91 -3.50
N PHE A 68 6.71 1.78 -3.58
CA PHE A 68 7.35 0.91 -4.56
C PHE A 68 7.13 -0.56 -4.24
N GLY A 69 7.13 -0.93 -2.97
CA GLY A 69 6.83 -2.28 -2.50
C GLY A 69 5.41 -2.71 -2.85
N ALA A 70 4.41 -1.86 -2.62
CA ALA A 70 3.03 -2.17 -3.00
C ALA A 70 2.89 -2.43 -4.50
N VAL A 71 3.47 -1.57 -5.35
CA VAL A 71 3.42 -1.77 -6.81
C VAL A 71 4.17 -3.04 -7.21
N ALA A 72 5.35 -3.32 -6.64
CA ALA A 72 6.10 -4.55 -6.89
C ALA A 72 5.28 -5.79 -6.54
N VAL A 73 4.64 -5.78 -5.37
CA VAL A 73 3.77 -6.88 -4.92
C VAL A 73 2.58 -7.06 -5.86
N ILE A 74 1.93 -5.98 -6.27
CA ILE A 74 0.83 -6.04 -7.24
C ILE A 74 1.29 -6.66 -8.55
N LEU A 75 2.44 -6.22 -9.08
CA LEU A 75 3.00 -6.78 -10.31
C LEU A 75 3.30 -8.27 -10.17
N LEU A 76 3.89 -8.70 -9.06
CA LEU A 76 4.16 -10.12 -8.78
C LEU A 76 2.86 -10.93 -8.65
N ALA A 77 1.89 -10.43 -7.89
CA ALA A 77 0.61 -11.10 -7.68
C ALA A 77 -0.21 -11.22 -8.98
N THR A 78 -0.04 -10.26 -9.90
CA THR A 78 -0.79 -10.22 -11.16
C THR A 78 -0.09 -10.93 -12.32
N SER A 79 1.21 -11.16 -12.24
CA SER A 79 2.01 -11.74 -13.34
C SER A 79 1.69 -13.21 -13.67
N GLY A 80 0.96 -13.91 -12.81
CA GLY A 80 0.77 -15.36 -12.96
C GLY A 80 -0.59 -15.86 -13.37
N SER A 81 -1.73 -15.16 -13.18
CA SER A 81 -3.02 -15.85 -13.35
C SER A 81 -4.32 -15.04 -13.27
N LEU A 82 -4.33 -13.71 -13.26
CA LEU A 82 -5.58 -12.94 -13.09
C LEU A 82 -6.56 -13.07 -14.27
N ALA A 83 -6.12 -13.50 -15.43
CA ALA A 83 -6.97 -13.63 -16.62
C ALA A 83 -8.12 -14.66 -16.48
N ARG A 84 -8.10 -15.50 -15.44
CA ARG A 84 -9.09 -16.57 -15.20
C ARG A 84 -9.94 -16.42 -13.94
N THR A 85 -9.66 -15.40 -13.10
CA THR A 85 -10.41 -15.20 -11.86
C THR A 85 -11.38 -14.05 -12.01
N GLY A 86 -12.62 -14.20 -11.51
CA GLY A 86 -13.62 -13.12 -11.52
C GLY A 86 -13.07 -11.89 -10.77
N LEU A 87 -13.56 -10.69 -11.10
CA LEU A 87 -13.09 -9.39 -10.58
C LEU A 87 -12.95 -9.36 -9.06
N LEU A 88 -13.94 -9.85 -8.32
CA LEU A 88 -13.91 -9.86 -6.84
C LEU A 88 -12.80 -10.77 -6.28
N ARG A 89 -12.61 -11.95 -6.87
CA ARG A 89 -11.54 -12.86 -6.44
C ARG A 89 -10.16 -12.29 -6.76
N GLY A 90 -10.01 -11.69 -7.94
CA GLY A 90 -8.77 -11.02 -8.34
C GLY A 90 -8.43 -9.87 -7.40
N TYR A 91 -9.41 -9.02 -7.08
CA TYR A 91 -9.26 -7.91 -6.15
C TYR A 91 -8.87 -8.40 -4.74
N ALA A 92 -9.60 -9.38 -4.18
CA ALA A 92 -9.28 -9.96 -2.88
C ALA A 92 -7.87 -10.58 -2.84
N HIS A 93 -7.48 -11.29 -3.92
CA HIS A 93 -6.14 -11.85 -4.04
C HIS A 93 -5.05 -10.77 -3.99
N VAL A 94 -5.21 -9.70 -4.77
CA VAL A 94 -4.26 -8.56 -4.77
C VAL A 94 -4.20 -7.92 -3.38
N GLN A 95 -5.35 -7.72 -2.72
CA GLN A 95 -5.40 -7.11 -1.40
C GLN A 95 -4.67 -7.95 -0.34
N ILE A 96 -4.88 -9.27 -0.34
CA ILE A 96 -4.17 -10.19 0.56
C ILE A 96 -2.67 -10.19 0.23
N ALA A 97 -2.31 -10.24 -1.05
CA ALA A 97 -0.92 -10.22 -1.49
C ALA A 97 -0.21 -8.94 -1.05
N VAL A 98 -0.82 -7.77 -1.22
CA VAL A 98 -0.24 -6.48 -0.80
C VAL A 98 -0.08 -6.44 0.72
N THR A 99 -1.09 -6.89 1.47
CA THR A 99 -1.00 -6.95 2.93
C THR A 99 0.15 -7.85 3.37
N ALA A 100 0.25 -9.07 2.84
CA ALA A 100 1.31 -10.02 3.18
C ALA A 100 2.70 -9.54 2.72
N GLY A 101 2.79 -8.99 1.51
CA GLY A 101 4.05 -8.53 0.94
C GLY A 101 4.64 -7.30 1.61
N LEU A 102 3.80 -6.46 2.21
CA LEU A 102 4.24 -5.28 2.95
C LEU A 102 4.54 -5.55 4.43
N VAL A 103 4.21 -6.75 4.95
CA VAL A 103 4.53 -7.13 6.35
C VAL A 103 5.97 -6.82 6.74
N PRO A 104 7.00 -7.21 5.96
CA PRO A 104 8.39 -6.89 6.34
C PRO A 104 8.64 -5.40 6.53
N VAL A 105 8.11 -4.56 5.62
CA VAL A 105 8.26 -3.11 5.70
C VAL A 105 7.52 -2.53 6.90
N LEU A 106 6.30 -3.00 7.17
CA LEU A 106 5.48 -2.54 8.30
C LEU A 106 6.11 -2.92 9.64
N VAL A 107 6.53 -4.17 9.77
CA VAL A 107 7.20 -4.65 10.99
C VAL A 107 8.49 -3.89 11.24
N GLY A 108 9.31 -3.66 10.20
CA GLY A 108 10.56 -2.96 10.34
C GLY A 108 10.45 -1.49 10.66
N SER A 109 9.40 -0.87 10.17
CA SER A 109 9.22 0.57 10.35
C SER A 109 8.41 0.92 11.59
N PHE A 110 7.45 0.07 11.96
CA PHE A 110 6.48 0.37 13.02
C PHE A 110 6.49 -0.65 14.16
N GLY A 111 7.26 -1.74 14.06
CA GLY A 111 7.28 -2.81 15.05
C GLY A 111 5.94 -3.55 15.21
N SER A 112 5.01 -3.37 14.30
CA SER A 112 3.67 -3.95 14.39
C SER A 112 3.03 -4.17 13.01
N VAL A 113 2.06 -5.09 12.97
CA VAL A 113 1.23 -5.36 11.80
C VAL A 113 -0.23 -5.27 12.17
N SER A 114 -1.02 -4.59 11.35
CA SER A 114 -2.47 -4.58 11.52
C SER A 114 -3.08 -5.84 10.91
N VAL A 115 -3.65 -6.69 11.74
CA VAL A 115 -4.32 -7.94 11.32
C VAL A 115 -5.64 -7.64 10.59
N VAL A 116 -6.35 -6.61 11.05
CA VAL A 116 -7.66 -6.24 10.49
C VAL A 116 -7.56 -5.43 9.20
N SER A 117 -6.38 -4.89 8.89
CA SER A 117 -6.21 -3.98 7.74
C SER A 117 -6.59 -4.62 6.40
N ALA A 118 -6.30 -5.91 6.19
CA ALA A 118 -6.66 -6.61 4.96
C ALA A 118 -8.18 -6.62 4.74
N GLY A 119 -8.94 -6.94 5.78
CA GLY A 119 -10.41 -6.97 5.73
C GLY A 119 -11.02 -5.59 5.58
N VAL A 120 -10.53 -4.62 6.36
CA VAL A 120 -10.98 -3.23 6.28
C VAL A 120 -10.68 -2.64 4.91
N ASN A 121 -9.47 -2.80 4.40
CA ASN A 121 -9.05 -2.27 3.11
C ASN A 121 -9.80 -2.90 1.92
N LEU A 122 -10.25 -4.16 2.06
CA LEU A 122 -11.06 -4.82 1.03
C LEU A 122 -12.35 -4.05 0.74
N VAL A 123 -12.92 -3.40 1.74
CA VAL A 123 -14.15 -2.61 1.62
C VAL A 123 -13.84 -1.12 1.52
N ALA A 124 -12.93 -0.61 2.36
CA ALA A 124 -12.62 0.81 2.42
C ALA A 124 -12.01 1.33 1.10
N ILE A 125 -11.06 0.61 0.49
CA ILE A 125 -10.40 1.09 -0.73
C ILE A 125 -11.40 1.32 -1.87
N PRO A 126 -12.26 0.36 -2.28
CA PRO A 126 -13.23 0.63 -3.34
C PRO A 126 -14.25 1.70 -2.94
N LEU A 127 -14.70 1.72 -1.68
CA LEU A 127 -15.64 2.74 -1.21
C LEU A 127 -15.06 4.14 -1.32
N TYR A 128 -13.85 4.35 -0.80
CA TYR A 128 -13.20 5.65 -0.86
C TYR A 128 -12.81 6.03 -2.30
N THR A 129 -12.26 5.10 -3.08
CA THR A 129 -11.76 5.38 -4.43
C THR A 129 -12.89 5.61 -5.44
N LEU A 130 -13.98 4.83 -5.36
CA LEU A 130 -15.05 4.87 -6.37
C LEU A 130 -16.21 5.79 -5.97
N VAL A 131 -16.39 6.07 -4.69
CA VAL A 131 -17.54 6.85 -4.21
C VAL A 131 -17.08 8.16 -3.56
N ILE A 132 -16.26 8.10 -2.51
CA ILE A 132 -15.94 9.28 -1.70
C ILE A 132 -15.05 10.25 -2.47
N VAL A 133 -13.94 9.80 -3.05
CA VAL A 133 -13.01 10.68 -3.79
C VAL A 133 -13.70 11.35 -4.98
N PRO A 134 -14.44 10.65 -5.87
CA PRO A 134 -15.21 11.31 -6.93
C PRO A 134 -16.27 12.29 -6.39
N ALA A 135 -16.97 11.93 -5.31
CA ALA A 135 -17.96 12.80 -4.70
C ALA A 135 -17.35 14.10 -4.15
N VAL A 136 -16.20 14.01 -3.47
CA VAL A 136 -15.44 15.18 -3.00
C VAL A 136 -15.00 16.06 -4.16
N LEU A 137 -14.46 15.47 -5.24
CA LEU A 137 -14.02 16.23 -6.42
C LEU A 137 -15.19 16.97 -7.09
N VAL A 138 -16.33 16.28 -7.26
CA VAL A 138 -17.55 16.88 -7.81
C VAL A 138 -18.08 17.98 -6.89
N ALA A 139 -18.16 17.74 -5.59
CA ALA A 139 -18.63 18.73 -4.61
C ALA A 139 -17.72 19.97 -4.61
N THR A 140 -16.40 19.78 -4.66
CA THR A 140 -15.43 20.88 -4.74
C THR A 140 -15.62 21.70 -6.01
N ALA A 141 -15.77 21.06 -7.16
CA ALA A 141 -16.04 21.74 -8.42
C ALA A 141 -17.36 22.54 -8.36
N LEU A 142 -18.41 21.95 -7.77
CA LEU A 142 -19.70 22.65 -7.59
C LEU A 142 -19.59 23.84 -6.65
N VAL A 143 -18.84 23.75 -5.55
CA VAL A 143 -18.62 24.90 -4.65
C VAL A 143 -17.94 26.05 -5.39
N LEU A 144 -16.97 25.75 -6.26
CA LEU A 144 -16.25 26.76 -7.02
C LEU A 144 -17.11 27.40 -8.12
N MET A 145 -18.04 26.65 -8.72
CA MET A 145 -18.89 27.14 -9.82
C MET A 145 -20.18 27.75 -9.31
N VAL A 146 -20.83 27.18 -8.32
CA VAL A 146 -22.14 27.59 -7.78
C VAL A 146 -22.11 27.42 -6.26
N PRO A 147 -21.63 28.42 -5.48
CA PRO A 147 -21.35 28.27 -4.04
C PRO A 147 -22.55 27.78 -3.20
N GLY A 148 -23.73 28.26 -3.42
CA GLY A 148 -24.93 27.92 -2.60
C GLY A 148 -25.32 26.42 -2.69
N PRO A 149 -25.62 25.87 -3.87
CA PRO A 149 -25.87 24.44 -4.06
C PRO A 149 -24.62 23.59 -3.78
N GLY A 150 -23.44 24.06 -4.15
CA GLY A 150 -22.18 23.36 -3.96
C GLY A 150 -21.89 23.04 -2.48
N THR A 151 -22.13 23.99 -1.58
CA THR A 151 -21.97 23.78 -0.14
C THR A 151 -22.91 22.71 0.41
N ARG A 152 -24.15 22.61 -0.07
CA ARG A 152 -25.10 21.57 0.34
C ARG A 152 -24.58 20.18 -0.06
N VAL A 153 -24.07 20.04 -1.29
CA VAL A 153 -23.47 18.78 -1.75
C VAL A 153 -22.24 18.44 -0.92
N MET A 154 -21.39 19.42 -0.61
CA MET A 154 -20.21 19.21 0.26
C MET A 154 -20.59 18.72 1.66
N HIS A 155 -21.65 19.27 2.27
CA HIS A 155 -22.17 18.76 3.55
C HIS A 155 -22.67 17.33 3.44
N GLY A 156 -23.33 16.95 2.33
CA GLY A 156 -23.74 15.58 2.09
C GLY A 156 -22.53 14.61 1.98
N VAL A 157 -21.46 15.06 1.32
CA VAL A 157 -20.22 14.29 1.23
C VAL A 157 -19.52 14.18 2.59
N ALA A 158 -19.49 15.25 3.37
CA ALA A 158 -18.95 15.23 4.73
C ALA A 158 -19.71 14.21 5.62
N TRP A 159 -21.04 14.26 5.57
CA TRP A 159 -21.88 13.27 6.26
C TRP A 159 -21.57 11.84 5.80
N LEU A 160 -21.39 11.61 4.49
CA LEU A 160 -21.03 10.30 3.95
C LEU A 160 -19.68 9.81 4.52
N ILE A 161 -18.68 10.68 4.62
CA ILE A 161 -17.38 10.36 5.22
C ILE A 161 -17.56 9.98 6.69
N GLU A 162 -18.30 10.79 7.45
CA GLU A 162 -18.59 10.51 8.86
C GLU A 162 -19.34 9.17 9.03
N ALA A 163 -20.34 8.90 8.19
CA ALA A 163 -21.09 7.65 8.22
C ALA A 163 -20.23 6.41 7.90
N THR A 164 -19.16 6.56 7.12
CA THR A 164 -18.24 5.47 6.77
C THR A 164 -17.07 5.33 7.75
N TRP A 165 -16.82 6.33 8.59
CA TRP A 165 -15.73 6.32 9.56
C TRP A 165 -15.75 5.11 10.52
N PRO A 166 -16.90 4.66 11.07
CA PRO A 166 -16.95 3.48 11.93
C PRO A 166 -16.45 2.19 11.27
N LEU A 167 -16.52 2.09 9.93
CA LEU A 167 -15.99 0.95 9.19
C LEU A 167 -14.49 0.74 9.45
N ILE A 168 -13.76 1.82 9.69
CA ILE A 168 -12.33 1.80 9.99
C ILE A 168 -12.10 1.83 11.50
N ALA A 169 -12.79 2.72 12.21
CA ALA A 169 -12.58 2.99 13.62
C ALA A 169 -12.94 1.79 14.53
N VAL A 170 -14.04 1.10 14.25
CA VAL A 170 -14.48 -0.04 15.07
C VAL A 170 -13.49 -1.20 15.02
N PRO A 171 -13.08 -1.71 13.83
CA PRO A 171 -12.08 -2.78 13.77
C PRO A 171 -10.71 -2.35 14.31
N ALA A 172 -10.31 -1.08 14.14
CA ALA A 172 -9.05 -0.57 14.67
C ALA A 172 -9.01 -0.56 16.22
N GLY A 173 -10.17 -0.44 16.87
CA GLY A 173 -10.31 -0.47 18.33
C GLY A 173 -10.27 -1.87 18.95
N TRP A 174 -10.26 -2.94 18.18
CA TRP A 174 -10.20 -4.30 18.74
C TRP A 174 -8.83 -4.58 19.35
N SER A 175 -8.79 -5.26 20.49
CA SER A 175 -7.55 -5.57 21.22
C SER A 175 -6.57 -6.43 20.41
N TRP A 176 -7.05 -7.18 19.42
CA TRP A 176 -6.27 -8.01 18.50
C TRP A 176 -6.06 -7.38 17.12
N ALA A 177 -6.51 -6.11 16.91
CA ALA A 177 -6.39 -5.42 15.64
C ALA A 177 -4.94 -5.23 15.17
N THR A 178 -4.03 -5.08 16.11
CA THR A 178 -2.61 -4.92 15.88
C THR A 178 -1.80 -5.99 16.56
N TRP A 179 -0.90 -6.60 15.83
CA TRP A 179 0.06 -7.56 16.35
C TRP A 179 1.42 -6.88 16.50
N GLY A 180 1.85 -6.67 17.73
CA GLY A 180 3.16 -6.13 18.03
C GLY A 180 4.24 -7.21 17.83
N VAL A 181 5.27 -6.87 17.06
CA VAL A 181 6.44 -7.72 16.81
C VAL A 181 7.65 -7.00 17.38
N ALA A 182 7.95 -7.26 18.65
CA ALA A 182 9.07 -6.61 19.33
C ALA A 182 10.38 -7.35 19.10
N GLY A 183 11.47 -6.59 18.85
CA GLY A 183 12.84 -7.10 18.91
C GLY A 183 13.17 -8.19 17.89
N LEU A 184 12.91 -7.95 16.60
CA LEU A 184 13.27 -8.89 15.54
C LEU A 184 14.78 -9.13 15.49
N SER A 185 15.17 -10.39 15.67
CA SER A 185 16.53 -10.83 15.36
C SER A 185 16.79 -10.73 13.86
N TRP A 186 18.04 -10.62 13.45
CA TRP A 186 18.41 -10.63 12.03
C TRP A 186 17.87 -11.86 11.27
N SER A 187 17.85 -13.03 11.93
CA SER A 187 17.30 -14.26 11.36
C SER A 187 15.78 -14.16 11.12
N ALA A 188 15.03 -13.58 12.04
CA ALA A 188 13.59 -13.34 11.88
C ALA A 188 13.30 -12.35 10.74
N TRP A 189 14.14 -11.33 10.57
CA TRP A 189 14.09 -10.42 9.43
C TRP A 189 14.29 -11.16 8.10
N CYS A 190 15.33 -11.99 8.00
CA CYS A 190 15.55 -12.80 6.80
C CYS A 190 14.37 -13.74 6.55
N ALA A 191 13.80 -14.34 7.58
CA ALA A 191 12.63 -15.21 7.48
C ALA A 191 11.39 -14.46 6.99
N LEU A 192 11.15 -13.22 7.46
CA LEU A 192 10.06 -12.37 6.97
C LEU A 192 10.21 -12.07 5.47
N LEU A 193 11.40 -11.67 5.04
CA LEU A 193 11.65 -11.33 3.64
C LEU A 193 11.51 -12.55 2.73
N VAL A 194 12.12 -13.68 3.12
CA VAL A 194 12.06 -14.93 2.36
C VAL A 194 10.63 -15.47 2.34
N GLY A 195 9.93 -15.43 3.49
CA GLY A 195 8.54 -15.85 3.61
C GLY A 195 7.59 -15.03 2.72
N ALA A 196 7.72 -13.71 2.74
CA ALA A 196 6.95 -12.82 1.89
C ALA A 196 7.26 -13.06 0.40
N ALA A 197 8.54 -13.17 0.03
CA ALA A 197 8.95 -13.45 -1.34
C ALA A 197 8.42 -14.81 -1.84
N ALA A 198 8.51 -15.87 -1.04
CA ALA A 198 8.03 -17.19 -1.38
C ALA A 198 6.50 -17.27 -1.48
N ALA A 199 5.78 -16.58 -0.60
CA ALA A 199 4.32 -16.50 -0.64
C ALA A 199 3.79 -15.81 -1.90
N LEU A 200 4.53 -14.82 -2.41
CA LEU A 200 4.17 -14.01 -3.59
C LEU A 200 4.71 -14.59 -4.90
N ALA A 201 5.80 -15.35 -4.85
CA ALA A 201 6.42 -15.94 -6.04
C ALA A 201 5.43 -16.86 -6.77
N PRO A 202 5.57 -17.04 -8.10
CA PRO A 202 4.80 -18.00 -8.88
C PRO A 202 5.26 -19.46 -8.64
N LEU A 203 5.38 -19.82 -7.36
CA LEU A 203 5.75 -21.17 -6.92
C LEU A 203 4.54 -22.10 -6.94
N PRO A 204 4.76 -23.43 -7.01
CA PRO A 204 3.71 -24.41 -6.79
C PRO A 204 3.10 -24.27 -5.38
N PRO A 205 1.84 -24.73 -5.17
CA PRO A 205 1.10 -24.52 -3.91
C PRO A 205 1.89 -24.81 -2.63
N PRO A 206 2.65 -25.91 -2.52
CA PRO A 206 3.42 -26.20 -1.29
C PRO A 206 4.48 -25.14 -1.00
N GLY A 207 5.12 -24.57 -2.02
CA GLY A 207 6.12 -23.52 -1.84
C GLY A 207 5.50 -22.21 -1.31
N ARG A 208 4.31 -21.85 -1.80
CA ARG A 208 3.57 -20.68 -1.29
C ARG A 208 3.11 -20.88 0.14
N VAL A 209 2.59 -22.06 0.46
CA VAL A 209 2.18 -22.41 1.83
C VAL A 209 3.39 -22.35 2.77
N ALA A 210 4.53 -22.88 2.37
CA ALA A 210 5.76 -22.79 3.16
C ALA A 210 6.18 -21.34 3.38
N GLY A 211 6.06 -20.46 2.36
CA GLY A 211 6.31 -19.02 2.48
C GLY A 211 5.39 -18.35 3.49
N VAL A 212 4.09 -18.64 3.45
CA VAL A 212 3.11 -18.10 4.42
C VAL A 212 3.41 -18.60 5.84
N VAL A 213 3.71 -19.89 6.01
CA VAL A 213 4.07 -20.46 7.31
C VAL A 213 5.33 -19.80 7.87
N LEU A 214 6.36 -19.62 7.03
CA LEU A 214 7.59 -18.95 7.43
C LEU A 214 7.34 -17.50 7.86
N LEU A 215 6.50 -16.77 7.11
CA LEU A 215 6.12 -15.39 7.42
C LEU A 215 5.39 -15.32 8.76
N LEU A 216 4.41 -16.20 8.99
CA LEU A 216 3.66 -16.25 10.25
C LEU A 216 4.55 -16.66 11.43
N ALA A 217 5.46 -17.63 11.22
CA ALA A 217 6.41 -18.05 12.23
C ALA A 217 7.37 -16.92 12.62
N ALA A 218 7.84 -16.14 11.64
CA ALA A 218 8.70 -15.00 11.89
C ALA A 218 7.97 -13.86 12.61
N CYS A 219 6.69 -13.62 12.30
CA CYS A 219 5.84 -12.68 13.05
C CYS A 219 5.56 -13.15 14.49
N GLY A 220 5.49 -14.46 14.71
CA GLY A 220 5.32 -15.05 16.05
C GLY A 220 6.60 -15.12 16.87
N TRP A 221 7.75 -14.87 16.26
CA TRP A 221 9.03 -14.89 16.95
C TRP A 221 9.13 -13.75 17.96
N ARG A 222 9.09 -14.11 19.22
CA ARG A 222 9.38 -13.17 20.31
C ARG A 222 10.87 -13.29 20.64
N ALA A 223 11.61 -12.18 20.53
CA ALA A 223 12.94 -12.13 21.08
C ALA A 223 12.83 -12.44 22.60
N ALA A 224 13.76 -13.25 23.10
CA ALA A 224 13.84 -13.48 24.55
C ALA A 224 13.96 -12.12 25.25
N PRO A 225 13.27 -11.91 26.37
CA PRO A 225 13.40 -10.67 27.12
C PRO A 225 14.88 -10.45 27.45
N PRO A 226 15.39 -9.23 27.38
CA PRO A 226 16.76 -8.95 27.74
C PRO A 226 17.01 -9.42 29.15
N GLY A 227 18.11 -10.14 29.36
CA GLY A 227 18.48 -10.66 30.69
C GLY A 227 18.54 -9.52 31.73
N PRO A 228 18.35 -9.82 33.02
CA PRO A 228 18.41 -8.81 34.08
C PRO A 228 19.83 -8.17 34.05
N GLY A 229 19.92 -6.89 33.69
CA GLY A 229 21.15 -6.13 33.55
C GLY A 229 21.42 -5.49 32.19
N ALA A 230 20.59 -5.70 31.18
CA ALA A 230 20.72 -5.00 29.91
C ALA A 230 20.33 -3.53 30.06
N VAL A 231 21.29 -2.63 29.91
CA VAL A 231 21.07 -1.18 29.94
C VAL A 231 20.40 -0.78 28.62
N HIS A 232 19.19 -0.24 28.69
CA HIS A 232 18.53 0.38 27.54
C HIS A 232 19.18 1.76 27.30
N PHE A 233 19.91 1.89 26.23
CA PHE A 233 20.20 3.19 25.64
C PHE A 233 18.94 3.64 24.87
N ALA A 234 18.29 4.68 25.37
CA ALA A 234 17.17 5.37 24.74
C ALA A 234 17.68 6.26 23.60
#